data_ae28100f9aa8befb07a60792c001783b
#
_entry.id   ae28100f9aa8befb07a60792c001783b
#
_cell.length_a   1.000
_cell.length_b   1.000
_cell.length_c   1.000
_cell.angle_alpha   90.00
_cell.angle_beta   90.00
_cell.angle_gamma   90.00
#
_symmetry.space_group_name_H-M   'P 1'
#
loop_
_entity.id
_entity.type
_entity.pdbx_description
1 polymer ?
#
loop_
_entity_poly.entity_id
_entity_poly.type
_entity_poly.pdbx_seq_one_letter_code
_entity_poly.pdbx_strand_id
1 'polypeptide(L)'
;LKPVLTVESGDYVTVETLTHHANDDHERMVKGDAAIEEIYRWTPEGKTINRRGAGALDSSSSTGRGAGEGFGVHICTGPIEIAGAEPNDIVEIRILELKPRTSGNPKYTGQSFGSNAAAYWGFQYNDLLTEPKHREVITIYEVESEMGRSCARAVYNYRWTPQTDPFGVVHELYDYPGLPVDTSTIKKNYDVLRNIEIPVRPHFGVIGVAPPQSKLVDSIPPGNFGGNLDNWRIAPGSSLFLPVGVAGALLSLGDPHASQGDSELCGTAIECSMTALIQPILHRASDKRGHIRDLDYPLLETQDEWVIFGFSHPNYLKELGASAQSEIYKKSSID
;
A
#
# COMPACT_ATOMS: atom_id res chain seq x y z
N LEU A 1 -10.78 -15.12 6.00
CA LEU A 1 -11.11 -15.11 4.57
C LEU A 1 -10.73 -16.46 3.95
N LYS A 2 -11.48 -16.90 2.93
CA LYS A 2 -11.07 -18.09 2.15
C LYS A 2 -9.91 -17.71 1.23
N PRO A 3 -8.89 -18.58 1.05
CA PRO A 3 -7.83 -18.34 0.10
C PRO A 3 -8.40 -18.27 -1.34
N VAL A 4 -7.81 -17.38 -2.13
CA VAL A 4 -8.14 -17.23 -3.55
C VAL A 4 -7.27 -18.14 -4.43
N LEU A 5 -6.15 -18.60 -3.87
CA LEU A 5 -5.18 -19.48 -4.51
C LEU A 5 -4.48 -20.30 -3.45
N THR A 6 -4.16 -21.55 -3.74
CA THR A 6 -3.25 -22.40 -2.95
C THR A 6 -2.01 -22.69 -3.78
N VAL A 7 -0.83 -22.54 -3.19
CA VAL A 7 0.47 -22.77 -3.85
C VAL A 7 1.36 -23.65 -2.99
N GLU A 8 2.27 -24.38 -3.64
CA GLU A 8 3.30 -25.17 -2.97
C GLU A 8 4.54 -24.30 -2.68
N SER A 9 5.32 -24.72 -1.69
CA SER A 9 6.63 -24.10 -1.44
C SER A 9 7.53 -24.21 -2.67
N GLY A 10 8.01 -23.07 -3.17
CA GLY A 10 8.86 -22.98 -4.35
C GLY A 10 8.14 -22.64 -5.64
N ASP A 11 6.81 -22.59 -5.64
CA ASP A 11 6.06 -22.14 -6.80
C ASP A 11 6.34 -20.67 -7.16
N TYR A 12 6.26 -20.35 -8.44
CA TYR A 12 6.30 -18.98 -8.93
C TYR A 12 4.89 -18.45 -9.07
N VAL A 13 4.62 -17.30 -8.45
CA VAL A 13 3.28 -16.72 -8.41
C VAL A 13 3.33 -15.32 -9.00
N THR A 14 2.56 -15.10 -10.06
CA THR A 14 2.31 -13.74 -10.57
C THR A 14 1.13 -13.14 -9.82
N VAL A 15 1.31 -11.96 -9.26
CA VAL A 15 0.30 -11.25 -8.48
C VAL A 15 0.11 -9.85 -9.04
N GLU A 16 -1.15 -9.53 -9.34
CA GLU A 16 -1.55 -8.17 -9.69
C GLU A 16 -1.93 -7.40 -8.42
N THR A 17 -1.31 -6.26 -8.21
CA THR A 17 -1.58 -5.38 -7.06
C THR A 17 -2.03 -4.01 -7.53
N LEU A 18 -2.99 -3.45 -6.82
CA LEU A 18 -3.61 -2.17 -7.17
C LEU A 18 -3.33 -1.15 -6.08
N THR A 19 -2.94 0.05 -6.51
CA THR A 19 -2.89 1.17 -5.56
C THR A 19 -4.28 1.64 -5.20
N HIS A 20 -4.50 1.99 -3.94
CA HIS A 20 -5.75 2.58 -3.48
C HIS A 20 -5.90 4.06 -3.92
N HIS A 21 -4.84 4.67 -4.47
CA HIS A 21 -4.80 6.03 -5.01
C HIS A 21 -5.17 6.15 -6.50
N ALA A 22 -5.60 5.06 -7.17
CA ALA A 22 -5.80 5.11 -8.62
C ALA A 22 -6.89 6.12 -9.07
N ASN A 23 -7.89 6.42 -8.23
CA ASN A 23 -8.90 7.42 -8.53
C ASN A 23 -8.43 8.87 -8.45
N ASP A 24 -7.21 9.14 -8.01
CA ASP A 24 -6.61 10.47 -8.07
C ASP A 24 -6.47 10.94 -9.52
N ASP A 25 -6.30 10.00 -10.47
CA ASP A 25 -6.46 10.23 -11.90
C ASP A 25 -7.13 9.01 -12.56
N HIS A 26 -8.45 8.99 -12.51
CA HIS A 26 -9.25 7.91 -13.08
C HIS A 26 -8.92 7.64 -14.55
N GLU A 27 -8.71 8.69 -15.36
CA GLU A 27 -8.43 8.55 -16.79
C GLU A 27 -7.13 7.83 -17.08
N ARG A 28 -6.10 7.99 -16.23
CA ARG A 28 -4.79 7.37 -16.41
C ARG A 28 -4.64 6.03 -15.72
N MET A 29 -5.25 5.87 -14.55
CA MET A 29 -4.93 4.76 -13.66
C MET A 29 -6.07 3.74 -13.49
N VAL A 30 -7.30 4.05 -13.89
CA VAL A 30 -8.47 3.18 -13.74
C VAL A 30 -9.08 2.80 -15.10
N LYS A 31 -9.38 3.79 -15.92
CA LYS A 31 -10.15 3.64 -17.15
C LYS A 31 -9.51 2.70 -18.14
N GLY A 32 -10.32 1.80 -18.69
CA GLY A 32 -9.94 0.84 -19.74
C GLY A 32 -9.36 -0.47 -19.21
N ASP A 33 -9.17 -0.61 -17.89
CA ASP A 33 -8.88 -1.88 -17.23
C ASP A 33 -10.14 -2.36 -16.49
N ALA A 34 -10.85 -3.33 -17.05
CA ALA A 34 -12.13 -3.77 -16.51
C ALA A 34 -12.03 -4.32 -15.07
N ALA A 35 -10.89 -4.91 -14.70
CA ALA A 35 -10.67 -5.43 -13.35
C ALA A 35 -10.48 -4.28 -12.35
N ILE A 36 -9.76 -3.24 -12.74
CA ILE A 36 -9.58 -2.05 -11.91
C ILE A 36 -10.90 -1.27 -11.81
N GLU A 37 -11.59 -1.05 -12.92
CA GLU A 37 -12.89 -0.37 -12.94
C GLU A 37 -13.91 -1.06 -12.02
N GLU A 38 -13.95 -2.40 -11.99
CA GLU A 38 -14.84 -3.15 -11.09
C GLU A 38 -14.49 -2.92 -9.62
N ILE A 39 -13.21 -2.88 -9.25
CA ILE A 39 -12.76 -2.63 -7.88
C ILE A 39 -13.10 -1.21 -7.45
N TYR A 40 -12.98 -0.23 -8.34
CA TYR A 40 -13.27 1.17 -8.05
C TYR A 40 -14.73 1.57 -8.29
N ARG A 41 -15.56 0.65 -8.70
CA ARG A 41 -16.98 0.94 -8.89
C ARG A 41 -17.67 1.18 -7.57
N TRP A 42 -18.33 2.32 -7.46
CA TRP A 42 -19.17 2.67 -6.33
C TRP A 42 -20.58 2.12 -6.51
N THR A 43 -21.02 1.31 -5.57
CA THR A 43 -22.36 0.73 -5.54
C THR A 43 -22.99 0.97 -4.17
N PRO A 44 -24.32 0.86 -4.01
CA PRO A 44 -24.95 0.93 -2.69
C PRO A 44 -24.32 -0.05 -1.70
N GLU A 45 -24.02 -1.25 -2.15
CA GLU A 45 -23.34 -2.30 -1.40
C GLU A 45 -21.86 -1.96 -1.16
N GLY A 46 -21.31 -1.09 -1.97
CA GLY A 46 -19.92 -0.65 -1.89
C GLY A 46 -19.57 0.12 -0.62
N LYS A 47 -20.56 0.47 0.19
CA LYS A 47 -20.34 0.91 1.58
C LYS A 47 -19.93 -0.22 2.50
N THR A 48 -20.01 -1.46 2.07
CA THR A 48 -19.68 -2.64 2.86
C THR A 48 -18.24 -3.09 2.63
N ILE A 49 -17.89 -4.21 3.22
CA ILE A 49 -16.55 -4.81 3.16
C ILE A 49 -16.02 -5.09 1.75
N ASN A 50 -16.90 -5.20 0.75
CA ASN A 50 -16.49 -5.44 -0.63
C ASN A 50 -15.92 -4.20 -1.30
N ARG A 51 -16.12 -3.05 -0.72
CA ARG A 51 -15.61 -1.79 -1.23
C ARG A 51 -14.11 -1.70 -1.02
N ARG A 52 -13.40 -1.34 -2.06
CA ARG A 52 -11.95 -1.18 -2.03
C ARG A 52 -11.54 0.25 -1.73
N GLY A 53 -10.32 0.39 -1.27
CA GLY A 53 -9.69 1.67 -1.02
C GLY A 53 -10.12 2.36 0.25
N ALA A 54 -10.80 1.70 1.17
CA ALA A 54 -11.27 2.38 2.37
C ALA A 54 -11.69 1.46 3.49
N GLY A 55 -10.99 0.45 3.75
CA GLY A 55 -11.33 -0.46 4.81
C GLY A 55 -12.73 -1.04 4.74
N ALA A 56 -12.97 -2.03 5.54
CA ALA A 56 -14.29 -2.60 5.71
C ALA A 56 -15.19 -1.63 6.51
N LEU A 57 -16.48 -1.65 6.22
CA LEU A 57 -17.46 -1.04 7.09
C LEU A 57 -17.54 -1.78 8.40
N ASP A 58 -17.28 -1.10 9.48
CA ASP A 58 -17.90 -1.42 10.75
C ASP A 58 -19.35 -0.90 10.71
N SER A 59 -20.29 -1.77 11.02
CA SER A 59 -21.72 -1.41 11.09
C SER A 59 -22.04 -0.29 12.09
N SER A 60 -21.12 -0.01 13.00
CA SER A 60 -21.20 1.08 13.96
C SER A 60 -20.70 2.43 13.42
N SER A 61 -19.93 2.42 12.33
CA SER A 61 -19.37 3.63 11.75
C SER A 61 -20.39 4.36 10.87
N SER A 62 -20.52 5.65 11.06
CA SER A 62 -21.42 6.49 10.26
C SER A 62 -20.93 6.70 8.83
N THR A 63 -19.61 6.72 8.64
CA THR A 63 -18.95 6.86 7.34
C THR A 63 -18.49 5.52 6.79
N GLY A 64 -18.12 4.63 7.68
CA GLY A 64 -17.72 3.25 7.43
C GLY A 64 -16.56 3.07 6.48
N ARG A 65 -15.69 4.04 6.41
CA ARG A 65 -14.60 4.09 5.45
C ARG A 65 -13.52 5.02 5.93
N GLY A 66 -12.34 4.82 5.38
CA GLY A 66 -11.22 5.68 5.65
C GLY A 66 -10.29 5.17 6.74
N ALA A 67 -9.13 5.76 6.79
CA ALA A 67 -8.13 5.48 7.80
C ALA A 67 -8.68 5.76 9.19
N GLY A 68 -8.42 4.87 10.12
CA GLY A 68 -8.86 5.01 11.50
C GLY A 68 -10.24 4.43 11.81
N GLU A 69 -10.97 3.94 10.83
CA GLU A 69 -12.23 3.23 11.02
C GLU A 69 -12.03 1.74 11.38
N GLY A 70 -10.82 1.31 11.62
CA GLY A 70 -10.44 0.00 12.16
C GLY A 70 -10.07 -1.05 11.13
N PHE A 71 -10.11 -0.76 9.83
CA PHE A 71 -9.86 -1.76 8.80
C PHE A 71 -8.85 -1.32 7.72
N GLY A 72 -8.40 -0.08 7.77
CA GLY A 72 -7.42 0.50 6.87
C GLY A 72 -7.96 0.84 5.49
N VAL A 73 -7.06 1.23 4.61
CA VAL A 73 -7.39 1.76 3.28
C VAL A 73 -6.82 0.93 2.14
N HIS A 74 -5.86 0.05 2.41
CA HIS A 74 -5.08 -0.65 1.40
C HIS A 74 -5.90 -1.69 0.64
N ILE A 75 -5.65 -1.79 -0.66
CA ILE A 75 -6.17 -2.88 -1.51
C ILE A 75 -5.13 -4.00 -1.48
N CYS A 76 -5.51 -5.14 -0.89
CA CYS A 76 -4.63 -6.30 -0.80
C CYS A 76 -5.13 -7.42 -1.72
N THR A 77 -4.24 -7.98 -2.51
CA THR A 77 -4.47 -9.20 -3.27
C THR A 77 -4.17 -10.42 -2.40
N GLY A 78 -5.10 -11.35 -2.34
CA GLY A 78 -5.01 -12.54 -1.49
C GLY A 78 -6.35 -12.84 -0.79
N PRO A 79 -6.32 -13.70 0.24
CA PRO A 79 -5.14 -14.40 0.74
C PRO A 79 -4.72 -15.56 -0.16
N ILE A 80 -3.41 -15.79 -0.24
CA ILE A 80 -2.78 -16.93 -0.91
C ILE A 80 -2.39 -17.94 0.18
N GLU A 81 -2.91 -19.14 0.06
CA GLU A 81 -2.55 -20.24 0.96
C GLU A 81 -1.23 -20.87 0.54
N ILE A 82 -0.29 -20.99 1.47
CA ILE A 82 0.94 -21.75 1.29
C ILE A 82 0.68 -23.16 1.83
N ALA A 83 0.63 -24.14 0.94
CA ALA A 83 0.26 -25.50 1.27
C ALA A 83 1.11 -26.08 2.39
N GLY A 84 0.42 -26.60 3.42
CA GLY A 84 1.04 -27.22 4.58
C GLY A 84 1.76 -26.27 5.53
N ALA A 85 1.70 -24.97 5.38
CA ALA A 85 2.23 -24.04 6.38
C ALA A 85 1.42 -24.15 7.68
N GLU A 86 2.12 -24.20 8.80
CA GLU A 86 1.55 -24.35 10.15
C GLU A 86 2.08 -23.24 11.07
N PRO A 87 1.34 -22.91 12.15
CA PRO A 87 1.84 -21.97 13.14
C PRO A 87 3.26 -22.30 13.63
N ASN A 88 4.09 -21.29 13.78
CA ASN A 88 5.52 -21.35 14.11
C ASN A 88 6.45 -21.74 12.95
N ASP A 89 5.94 -22.05 11.77
CA ASP A 89 6.77 -22.07 10.56
C ASP A 89 7.20 -20.64 10.19
N ILE A 90 8.10 -20.51 9.22
CA ILE A 90 8.44 -19.23 8.59
C ILE A 90 8.13 -19.35 7.10
N VAL A 91 7.50 -18.35 6.53
CA VAL A 91 7.39 -18.20 5.08
C VAL A 91 8.38 -17.13 4.63
N GLU A 92 9.30 -17.52 3.76
CA GLU A 92 10.18 -16.62 3.01
C GLU A 92 9.48 -16.23 1.72
N ILE A 93 9.31 -14.95 1.48
CA ILE A 93 8.76 -14.42 0.22
C ILE A 93 9.91 -13.79 -0.56
N ARG A 94 10.36 -14.47 -1.61
CA ARG A 94 11.33 -13.95 -2.55
C ARG A 94 10.63 -13.05 -3.55
N ILE A 95 11.05 -11.81 -3.64
CA ILE A 95 10.52 -10.85 -4.60
C ILE A 95 11.43 -10.89 -5.83
N LEU A 96 10.91 -11.42 -6.92
CA LEU A 96 11.70 -11.68 -8.12
C LEU A 96 11.56 -10.56 -9.15
N GLU A 97 10.34 -10.04 -9.29
CA GLU A 97 10.05 -8.96 -10.22
C GLU A 97 8.91 -8.10 -9.67
N LEU A 98 8.97 -6.81 -9.96
CA LEU A 98 7.91 -5.86 -9.67
C LEU A 98 7.91 -4.79 -10.75
N LYS A 99 6.82 -4.72 -11.53
CA LYS A 99 6.70 -3.83 -12.67
C LYS A 99 5.47 -2.95 -12.56
N PRO A 100 5.58 -1.63 -12.79
CA PRO A 100 4.41 -0.77 -12.94
C PRO A 100 3.46 -1.29 -14.01
N ARG A 101 2.16 -1.33 -13.69
CA ARG A 101 1.12 -1.70 -14.67
C ARG A 101 0.92 -0.55 -15.64
N THR A 102 0.81 -0.89 -16.91
CA THR A 102 0.48 0.11 -17.94
C THR A 102 -1.00 0.49 -17.85
N SER A 103 -1.29 1.74 -18.23
CA SER A 103 -2.67 2.22 -18.33
C SER A 103 -3.49 1.37 -19.28
N GLY A 104 -4.71 1.00 -18.86
CA GLY A 104 -5.70 0.33 -19.72
C GLY A 104 -6.35 1.28 -20.73
N ASN A 105 -6.21 2.59 -20.55
CA ASN A 105 -6.79 3.59 -21.45
C ASN A 105 -5.98 3.69 -22.76
N PRO A 106 -6.58 3.45 -23.93
CA PRO A 106 -5.88 3.52 -25.22
C PRO A 106 -5.17 4.84 -25.50
N LYS A 107 -5.60 5.93 -24.85
CA LYS A 107 -4.94 7.25 -24.94
C LYS A 107 -3.53 7.24 -24.36
N TYR A 108 -3.25 6.33 -23.45
CA TYR A 108 -2.00 6.23 -22.69
C TYR A 108 -1.32 4.87 -22.87
N THR A 109 -1.48 4.26 -24.02
CA THR A 109 -0.92 2.93 -24.33
C THR A 109 0.58 2.87 -24.03
N GLY A 110 0.99 1.87 -23.25
CA GLY A 110 2.39 1.65 -22.87
C GLY A 110 2.92 2.56 -21.77
N GLN A 111 2.13 3.51 -21.26
CA GLN A 111 2.52 4.38 -20.16
C GLN A 111 1.99 3.84 -18.82
N SER A 112 2.77 4.02 -17.76
CA SER A 112 2.36 3.72 -16.38
C SER A 112 2.30 5.01 -15.57
N PHE A 113 1.40 5.03 -14.59
CA PHE A 113 1.18 6.22 -13.79
C PHE A 113 1.08 5.89 -12.31
N GLY A 114 1.44 6.88 -11.48
CA GLY A 114 1.29 6.81 -10.04
C GLY A 114 0.88 8.16 -9.46
N SER A 115 0.46 8.13 -8.21
CA SER A 115 0.02 9.30 -7.45
C SER A 115 0.78 9.43 -6.14
N ASN A 116 1.04 10.65 -5.73
CA ASN A 116 1.47 10.96 -4.37
C ASN A 116 0.51 12.00 -3.79
N ALA A 117 -0.05 11.70 -2.64
CA ALA A 117 -0.96 12.59 -1.92
C ALA A 117 -0.28 13.13 -0.65
N ALA A 118 0.23 14.33 -0.71
CA ALA A 118 0.66 15.06 0.48
C ALA A 118 -0.59 15.55 1.24
N ALA A 119 -1.10 14.72 2.14
CA ALA A 119 -2.36 14.90 2.84
C ALA A 119 -2.18 15.24 4.33
N TYR A 120 -3.28 15.51 5.02
CA TYR A 120 -3.28 15.98 6.42
C TYR A 120 -2.67 14.99 7.42
N TRP A 121 -2.63 13.71 7.10
CA TRP A 121 -2.01 12.69 7.96
C TRP A 121 -0.49 12.63 7.85
N GLY A 122 0.11 13.24 6.81
CA GLY A 122 1.54 13.25 6.64
C GLY A 122 2.26 14.14 7.64
N PHE A 123 3.50 13.74 8.00
CA PHE A 123 4.35 14.51 8.93
C PHE A 123 4.56 15.95 8.47
N GLN A 124 4.79 16.16 7.16
CA GLN A 124 5.02 17.49 6.60
C GLN A 124 3.88 18.47 6.83
N TYR A 125 2.63 17.97 6.90
CA TYR A 125 1.45 18.82 7.01
C TYR A 125 1.41 19.59 8.33
N ASN A 126 1.79 18.96 9.42
CA ASN A 126 1.76 19.55 10.75
C ASN A 126 3.09 20.16 11.18
N ASP A 127 4.22 19.57 10.75
CA ASP A 127 5.52 19.84 11.32
C ASP A 127 6.50 20.54 10.39
N LEU A 128 6.35 20.40 9.08
CA LEU A 128 7.27 21.02 8.11
C LEU A 128 6.67 22.22 7.37
N LEU A 129 5.34 22.30 7.25
CA LEU A 129 4.71 23.43 6.56
C LEU A 129 4.58 24.62 7.51
N THR A 130 5.19 25.73 7.11
CA THR A 130 5.16 27.00 7.85
C THR A 130 3.95 27.88 7.49
N GLU A 131 3.42 27.69 6.28
CA GLU A 131 2.32 28.48 5.73
C GLU A 131 0.98 27.72 5.84
N PRO A 132 -0.17 28.41 5.60
CA PRO A 132 -1.45 27.90 6.06
C PRO A 132 -1.58 26.40 5.84
N LYS A 133 -1.73 25.70 6.92
CA LYS A 133 -2.16 24.29 6.95
C LYS A 133 -3.42 24.21 6.09
N HIS A 134 -3.91 23.07 5.73
CA HIS A 134 -5.00 22.86 4.76
C HIS A 134 -4.59 23.00 3.28
N ARG A 135 -3.34 22.62 2.99
CA ARG A 135 -2.85 22.52 1.61
C ARG A 135 -2.51 21.06 1.31
N GLU A 136 -3.52 20.31 1.02
CA GLU A 136 -3.30 18.99 0.49
C GLU A 136 -3.05 19.07 -1.01
N VAL A 137 -2.01 18.39 -1.47
CA VAL A 137 -1.58 18.42 -2.86
C VAL A 137 -1.41 17.00 -3.36
N ILE A 138 -2.10 16.70 -4.43
CA ILE A 138 -1.96 15.43 -5.15
C ILE A 138 -1.11 15.66 -6.39
N THR A 139 -0.08 14.83 -6.60
CA THR A 139 0.80 14.90 -7.76
C THR A 139 0.73 13.59 -8.53
N ILE A 140 0.40 13.69 -9.80
CA ILE A 140 0.36 12.56 -10.73
C ILE A 140 1.69 12.47 -11.45
N TYR A 141 2.26 11.26 -11.47
CA TYR A 141 3.54 10.95 -12.10
C TYR A 141 3.34 9.98 -13.25
N GLU A 142 4.10 10.16 -14.32
CA GLU A 142 4.39 9.12 -15.27
C GLU A 142 5.59 8.33 -14.76
N VAL A 143 5.48 7.02 -14.76
CA VAL A 143 6.47 6.10 -14.19
C VAL A 143 7.07 5.27 -15.30
N GLU A 144 8.34 5.49 -15.59
CA GLU A 144 9.12 4.71 -16.56
C GLU A 144 9.96 3.66 -15.81
N SER A 145 9.81 2.40 -16.18
CA SER A 145 10.59 1.29 -15.61
C SER A 145 11.00 0.31 -16.70
N GLU A 146 11.73 0.80 -17.69
CA GLU A 146 12.33 -0.01 -18.76
C GLU A 146 13.83 -0.19 -18.58
N MET A 147 14.40 -1.20 -19.26
CA MET A 147 15.83 -1.46 -19.21
C MET A 147 16.63 -0.21 -19.60
N GLY A 148 17.39 0.31 -18.66
CA GLY A 148 18.28 1.45 -18.85
C GLY A 148 17.73 2.81 -18.41
N ARG A 149 16.44 2.91 -18.08
CA ARG A 149 15.86 4.13 -17.52
C ARG A 149 14.72 3.80 -16.57
N SER A 150 14.89 4.17 -15.31
CA SER A 150 13.90 3.94 -14.26
C SER A 150 13.70 5.25 -13.50
N CYS A 151 12.69 6.02 -13.92
CA CYS A 151 12.41 7.33 -13.30
C CYS A 151 10.91 7.65 -13.35
N ALA A 152 10.46 8.45 -12.39
CA ALA A 152 9.15 9.06 -12.40
C ALA A 152 9.26 10.58 -12.63
N ARG A 153 8.34 11.13 -13.43
CA ARG A 153 8.23 12.55 -13.71
C ARG A 153 6.82 13.03 -13.43
N ALA A 154 6.72 14.19 -12.76
CA ALA A 154 5.43 14.79 -12.52
C ALA A 154 4.75 15.20 -13.85
N VAL A 155 3.52 14.75 -14.03
CA VAL A 155 2.67 15.13 -15.15
C VAL A 155 1.93 16.42 -14.83
N TYR A 156 1.33 16.47 -13.65
CA TYR A 156 0.68 17.65 -13.07
C TYR A 156 0.46 17.44 -11.59
N ASN A 157 0.16 18.51 -10.87
CA ASN A 157 -0.43 18.43 -9.55
C ASN A 157 -1.72 19.25 -9.46
N TYR A 158 -2.46 19.04 -8.39
CA TYR A 158 -3.61 19.86 -8.02
C TYR A 158 -3.73 19.93 -6.50
N ARG A 159 -4.33 21.02 -6.02
CA ARG A 159 -4.73 21.13 -4.62
C ARG A 159 -6.04 20.41 -4.43
N TRP A 160 -6.18 19.72 -3.32
CA TRP A 160 -7.45 19.15 -2.95
C TRP A 160 -8.51 20.26 -2.80
N THR A 161 -9.66 19.96 -3.32
CA THR A 161 -10.89 20.71 -3.11
C THR A 161 -11.93 19.74 -2.57
N PRO A 162 -12.88 20.15 -1.76
CA PRO A 162 -13.92 19.26 -1.26
C PRO A 162 -14.53 18.42 -2.38
N GLN A 163 -14.55 17.12 -2.21
CA GLN A 163 -15.15 16.18 -3.14
C GLN A 163 -16.40 15.56 -2.53
N THR A 164 -17.39 15.26 -3.36
CA THR A 164 -18.59 14.58 -2.90
C THR A 164 -18.61 13.18 -3.44
N ASP A 165 -18.72 12.20 -2.55
CA ASP A 165 -18.78 10.79 -2.95
C ASP A 165 -20.15 10.45 -3.60
N PRO A 166 -20.25 9.31 -4.30
CA PRO A 166 -21.50 8.88 -4.94
C PRO A 166 -22.68 8.66 -3.98
N PHE A 167 -22.45 8.72 -2.67
CA PHE A 167 -23.49 8.64 -1.63
C PHE A 167 -23.84 9.98 -1.03
N GLY A 168 -23.25 11.08 -1.56
CA GLY A 168 -23.54 12.45 -1.11
C GLY A 168 -22.74 12.89 0.12
N VAL A 169 -21.74 12.13 0.56
CA VAL A 169 -20.84 12.56 1.64
C VAL A 169 -19.80 13.51 1.07
N VAL A 170 -19.61 14.65 1.74
CA VAL A 170 -18.59 15.63 1.37
C VAL A 170 -17.30 15.35 2.14
N HIS A 171 -16.21 15.22 1.42
CA HIS A 171 -14.86 15.03 1.93
C HIS A 171 -14.08 16.34 1.82
N GLU A 172 -14.08 17.11 2.89
CA GLU A 172 -13.40 18.41 2.96
C GLU A 172 -11.87 18.26 2.84
N LEU A 173 -11.34 17.18 3.39
CA LEU A 173 -9.94 16.78 3.33
C LEU A 173 -9.80 15.50 2.49
N TYR A 174 -8.59 15.18 2.07
CA TYR A 174 -8.27 13.93 1.41
C TYR A 174 -8.23 12.79 2.45
N ASP A 175 -9.38 12.45 2.98
CA ASP A 175 -9.56 11.47 4.07
C ASP A 175 -9.93 10.07 3.58
N TYR A 176 -10.12 9.94 2.27
CA TYR A 176 -10.57 8.71 1.66
C TYR A 176 -9.91 8.43 0.31
N PRO A 177 -8.76 7.75 0.29
CA PRO A 177 -8.15 7.28 -0.96
C PRO A 177 -9.12 6.40 -1.76
N GLY A 178 -9.16 6.56 -3.07
CA GLY A 178 -10.10 5.86 -3.95
C GLY A 178 -11.43 6.59 -4.17
N LEU A 179 -11.60 7.77 -3.60
CA LEU A 179 -12.69 8.67 -3.92
C LEU A 179 -12.57 9.17 -5.37
N PRO A 180 -13.63 9.11 -6.19
CA PRO A 180 -13.61 9.73 -7.51
C PRO A 180 -13.42 11.23 -7.41
N VAL A 181 -12.39 11.76 -8.06
CA VAL A 181 -12.12 13.20 -8.09
C VAL A 181 -12.90 13.86 -9.22
N ASP A 182 -13.76 14.81 -8.90
CA ASP A 182 -14.43 15.64 -9.90
C ASP A 182 -13.43 16.62 -10.51
N THR A 183 -13.01 16.33 -11.72
CA THR A 183 -12.01 17.11 -12.45
C THR A 183 -12.45 18.55 -12.76
N SER A 184 -13.74 18.87 -12.64
CA SER A 184 -14.24 20.22 -12.82
C SER A 184 -13.98 21.13 -11.62
N THR A 185 -13.76 20.55 -10.44
CA THR A 185 -13.54 21.26 -9.19
C THR A 185 -12.07 21.54 -8.90
N ILE A 186 -11.15 20.87 -9.59
CA ILE A 186 -9.71 20.99 -9.40
C ILE A 186 -9.05 21.81 -10.50
N LYS A 187 -7.94 22.48 -10.15
CA LYS A 187 -7.10 23.18 -11.12
C LYS A 187 -5.79 22.43 -11.30
N LYS A 188 -5.62 21.76 -12.44
CA LYS A 188 -4.39 21.06 -12.79
C LYS A 188 -3.27 22.05 -13.10
N ASN A 189 -2.14 21.92 -12.41
CA ASN A 189 -0.92 22.65 -12.65
C ASN A 189 0.09 21.74 -13.35
N TYR A 190 0.35 21.98 -14.62
CA TYR A 190 1.32 21.23 -15.43
C TYR A 190 2.74 21.78 -15.32
N ASP A 191 2.92 22.85 -14.58
CA ASP A 191 4.21 23.49 -14.34
C ASP A 191 4.75 23.09 -12.96
N VAL A 192 4.92 21.79 -12.73
CA VAL A 192 5.35 21.22 -11.46
C VAL A 192 6.58 20.36 -11.67
N LEU A 193 7.58 20.48 -10.78
CA LEU A 193 8.80 19.68 -10.77
C LEU A 193 9.49 19.54 -12.14
N ARG A 194 9.54 20.64 -12.90
CA ARG A 194 10.18 20.65 -14.22
C ARG A 194 11.62 20.17 -14.14
N ASN A 195 11.99 19.27 -15.04
CA ASN A 195 13.34 18.69 -15.13
C ASN A 195 13.78 17.91 -13.89
N ILE A 196 12.84 17.51 -13.04
CA ILE A 196 13.12 16.60 -11.91
C ILE A 196 12.73 15.19 -12.30
N GLU A 197 13.66 14.28 -12.16
CA GLU A 197 13.49 12.85 -12.31
C GLU A 197 13.64 12.21 -10.93
N ILE A 198 12.63 11.46 -10.51
CA ILE A 198 12.67 10.72 -9.25
C ILE A 198 13.06 9.28 -9.58
N PRO A 199 14.11 8.72 -8.95
CA PRO A 199 14.48 7.33 -9.17
C PRO A 199 13.33 6.39 -8.81
N VAL A 200 12.98 5.47 -9.70
CA VAL A 200 11.97 4.45 -9.46
C VAL A 200 12.62 3.24 -8.79
N ARG A 201 12.06 2.84 -7.65
CA ARG A 201 12.46 1.69 -6.81
C ARG A 201 11.20 0.91 -6.45
N PRO A 202 10.66 0.09 -7.37
CA PRO A 202 9.40 -0.62 -7.12
C PRO A 202 9.51 -1.52 -5.89
N HIS A 203 8.53 -1.42 -5.00
CA HIS A 203 8.49 -2.21 -3.78
C HIS A 203 7.06 -2.37 -3.26
N PHE A 204 6.86 -3.27 -2.31
CA PHE A 204 5.60 -3.41 -1.61
C PHE A 204 5.57 -2.55 -0.35
N GLY A 205 4.53 -1.75 -0.18
CA GLY A 205 4.18 -1.13 1.09
C GLY A 205 3.56 -2.15 2.04
N VAL A 206 2.57 -2.91 1.55
CA VAL A 206 1.87 -3.94 2.35
C VAL A 206 2.22 -5.34 1.85
N ILE A 207 2.79 -6.15 2.74
CA ILE A 207 3.02 -7.58 2.53
C ILE A 207 3.01 -8.30 3.88
N GLY A 208 2.17 -9.32 4.04
CA GLY A 208 2.06 -10.01 5.31
C GLY A 208 1.25 -11.29 5.25
N VAL A 209 1.33 -12.07 6.31
CA VAL A 209 0.55 -13.29 6.53
C VAL A 209 -0.59 -13.01 7.52
N ALA A 210 -1.59 -13.87 7.57
CA ALA A 210 -2.68 -13.69 8.51
C ALA A 210 -2.20 -13.82 9.96
N PRO A 211 -2.49 -12.83 10.82
CA PRO A 211 -2.16 -12.92 12.23
C PRO A 211 -3.05 -13.95 12.96
N PRO A 212 -2.62 -14.49 14.12
CA PRO A 212 -3.35 -15.53 14.83
C PRO A 212 -4.67 -15.07 15.47
N GLN A 213 -4.95 -13.77 15.48
CA GLN A 213 -6.18 -13.24 16.06
C GLN A 213 -7.38 -13.52 15.15
N SER A 214 -8.42 -14.17 15.68
CA SER A 214 -9.66 -14.43 14.93
C SER A 214 -10.57 -13.21 14.85
N LYS A 215 -10.05 -12.10 14.34
CA LYS A 215 -10.77 -10.83 14.14
C LYS A 215 -10.26 -10.13 12.89
N LEU A 216 -10.98 -9.14 12.43
CA LEU A 216 -10.46 -8.22 11.44
C LEU A 216 -9.32 -7.40 12.05
N VAL A 217 -8.25 -7.23 11.28
CA VAL A 217 -7.07 -6.46 11.66
C VAL A 217 -6.94 -5.31 10.69
N ASP A 218 -6.70 -4.13 11.24
CA ASP A 218 -6.48 -2.92 10.46
C ASP A 218 -5.23 -3.06 9.60
N SER A 219 -5.30 -2.62 8.33
CA SER A 219 -4.18 -2.72 7.41
C SER A 219 -3.14 -1.62 7.60
N ILE A 220 -3.42 -0.58 8.40
CA ILE A 220 -2.49 0.53 8.56
C ILE A 220 -1.38 0.21 9.55
N PRO A 221 -1.63 -0.24 10.80
CA PRO A 221 -0.54 -0.62 11.68
C PRO A 221 0.10 -1.94 11.25
N PRO A 222 1.42 -1.99 11.01
CA PRO A 222 2.12 -3.25 10.79
C PRO A 222 2.28 -4.03 12.11
N GLY A 223 2.71 -5.28 12.01
CA GLY A 223 2.94 -6.13 13.16
C GLY A 223 3.90 -7.28 12.88
N ASN A 224 3.99 -8.20 13.83
CA ASN A 224 4.84 -9.39 13.69
C ASN A 224 4.44 -10.30 12.51
N PHE A 225 3.27 -10.12 11.97
CA PHE A 225 2.78 -10.76 10.75
C PHE A 225 3.20 -10.06 9.46
N GLY A 226 3.95 -8.96 9.52
CA GLY A 226 4.20 -8.05 8.41
C GLY A 226 3.12 -6.98 8.30
N GLY A 227 2.49 -6.85 7.15
CA GLY A 227 1.46 -5.84 6.86
C GLY A 227 2.06 -4.60 6.24
N ASN A 228 1.67 -3.44 6.72
CA ASN A 228 2.07 -2.13 6.20
C ASN A 228 3.49 -1.75 6.67
N LEU A 229 4.49 -2.33 6.03
CA LEU A 229 5.90 -2.15 6.42
C LEU A 229 6.54 -0.90 5.81
N ASP A 230 6.03 -0.43 4.68
CA ASP A 230 6.46 0.78 3.96
C ASP A 230 7.98 0.94 3.86
N ASN A 231 8.64 -0.15 3.54
CA ASN A 231 10.09 -0.17 3.42
C ASN A 231 10.51 -0.40 1.96
N TRP A 232 11.11 0.59 1.32
CA TRP A 232 11.51 0.53 -0.09
C TRP A 232 12.51 -0.58 -0.41
N ARG A 233 13.07 -1.24 0.59
CA ARG A 233 13.96 -2.41 0.42
C ARG A 233 13.18 -3.70 0.16
N ILE A 234 11.85 -3.72 0.35
CA ILE A 234 10.99 -4.87 0.01
C ILE A 234 10.74 -4.88 -1.51
N ALA A 235 11.81 -5.09 -2.25
CA ALA A 235 11.93 -4.87 -3.69
C ALA A 235 12.50 -6.10 -4.40
N PRO A 236 12.50 -6.14 -5.74
CA PRO A 236 13.11 -7.23 -6.49
C PRO A 236 14.55 -7.53 -6.04
N GLY A 237 14.84 -8.81 -5.80
CA GLY A 237 16.13 -9.29 -5.29
C GLY A 237 16.20 -9.41 -3.77
N SER A 238 15.13 -9.09 -3.05
CA SER A 238 15.04 -9.28 -1.59
C SER A 238 14.21 -10.51 -1.21
N SER A 239 14.41 -11.00 0.02
CA SER A 239 13.63 -12.05 0.68
C SER A 239 13.06 -11.54 1.99
N LEU A 240 11.74 -11.58 2.13
CA LEU A 240 11.05 -11.22 3.37
C LEU A 240 10.63 -12.48 4.11
N PHE A 241 11.11 -12.65 5.33
CA PHE A 241 10.78 -13.77 6.22
C PHE A 241 9.68 -13.35 7.19
N LEU A 242 8.59 -14.11 7.22
CA LEU A 242 7.40 -13.82 8.03
C LEU A 242 7.06 -15.01 8.93
N PRO A 243 6.88 -14.80 10.24
CA PRO A 243 6.38 -15.83 11.15
C PRO A 243 4.95 -16.23 10.80
N VAL A 244 4.68 -17.52 10.68
CA VAL A 244 3.35 -18.04 10.38
C VAL A 244 2.51 -18.09 11.65
N GLY A 245 1.38 -17.38 11.65
CA GLY A 245 0.44 -17.33 12.77
C GLY A 245 -0.75 -18.30 12.66
N VAL A 246 -1.09 -18.72 11.44
CA VAL A 246 -2.23 -19.61 11.16
C VAL A 246 -1.89 -20.64 10.09
N ALA A 247 -2.61 -21.76 10.06
CA ALA A 247 -2.46 -22.76 9.01
C ALA A 247 -2.66 -22.13 7.62
N GLY A 248 -1.79 -22.52 6.67
CA GLY A 248 -1.76 -21.96 5.32
C GLY A 248 -1.11 -20.60 5.20
N ALA A 249 -0.61 -20.02 6.28
CA ALA A 249 -0.02 -18.67 6.36
C ALA A 249 -0.96 -17.55 5.88
N LEU A 250 -1.69 -17.74 4.78
CA LEU A 250 -2.66 -16.82 4.18
C LEU A 250 -2.02 -15.47 3.82
N LEU A 251 -1.04 -15.54 2.92
CA LEU A 251 -0.29 -14.37 2.42
C LEU A 251 -1.21 -13.39 1.69
N SER A 252 -1.07 -12.12 2.01
CA SER A 252 -1.70 -11.01 1.27
C SER A 252 -0.66 -9.93 1.01
N LEU A 253 -0.76 -9.28 -0.14
CA LEU A 253 0.15 -8.21 -0.56
C LEU A 253 -0.58 -7.15 -1.37
N GLY A 254 -0.12 -5.93 -1.27
CA GLY A 254 -0.74 -4.78 -1.90
C GLY A 254 0.07 -3.52 -1.68
N ASP A 255 -0.60 -2.38 -1.85
CA ASP A 255 0.01 -1.08 -1.64
C ASP A 255 1.36 -0.96 -2.35
N PRO A 256 1.36 -1.12 -3.69
CA PRO A 256 2.59 -1.12 -4.46
C PRO A 256 3.08 0.30 -4.72
N HIS A 257 4.35 0.53 -4.47
CA HIS A 257 5.01 1.83 -4.57
C HIS A 257 6.02 1.86 -5.71
N ALA A 258 5.97 2.88 -6.56
CA ALA A 258 6.98 3.10 -7.58
C ALA A 258 8.25 3.71 -6.98
N SER A 259 8.11 4.55 -5.97
CA SER A 259 9.23 5.16 -5.25
C SER A 259 8.77 5.72 -3.91
N GLN A 260 9.65 5.63 -2.92
CA GLN A 260 9.44 6.14 -1.58
C GLN A 260 10.78 6.54 -0.98
N GLY A 261 10.80 7.60 -0.19
CA GLY A 261 11.90 7.91 0.73
C GLY A 261 11.78 7.14 2.04
N ASP A 262 12.84 7.12 2.84
CA ASP A 262 12.75 6.59 4.20
C ASP A 262 11.68 7.36 5.00
N SER A 263 10.94 6.64 5.84
CA SER A 263 9.86 7.15 6.71
C SER A 263 8.57 7.60 6.01
N GLU A 264 8.49 7.58 4.68
CA GLU A 264 7.26 7.96 3.96
C GLU A 264 6.57 9.22 4.52
N LEU A 265 7.35 10.30 4.70
CA LEU A 265 6.98 11.47 5.51
C LEU A 265 5.67 12.15 5.10
N CYS A 266 5.25 12.11 3.86
CA CYS A 266 3.96 12.66 3.45
C CYS A 266 2.79 11.70 3.67
N GLY A 267 3.06 10.48 4.14
CA GLY A 267 2.04 9.48 4.41
C GLY A 267 1.55 8.75 3.15
N THR A 268 2.22 8.96 2.02
CA THR A 268 2.10 8.19 0.77
C THR A 268 3.44 8.17 0.04
N ALA A 269 3.67 7.13 -0.73
CA ALA A 269 4.75 7.03 -1.70
C ALA A 269 4.38 7.66 -3.05
N ILE A 270 5.04 7.28 -4.15
CA ILE A 270 4.44 7.33 -5.48
C ILE A 270 3.67 6.03 -5.64
N GLU A 271 2.41 6.08 -5.32
CA GLU A 271 1.46 4.97 -5.32
C GLU A 271 1.18 4.52 -6.74
N CYS A 272 1.50 3.28 -7.09
CA CYS A 272 1.43 2.81 -8.47
C CYS A 272 1.03 1.34 -8.54
N SER A 273 -0.03 1.01 -9.26
CA SER A 273 -0.43 -0.38 -9.48
C SER A 273 0.67 -1.18 -10.17
N MET A 274 0.91 -2.43 -9.75
CA MET A 274 2.04 -3.24 -10.23
C MET A 274 1.67 -4.69 -10.46
N THR A 275 2.41 -5.32 -11.36
CA THR A 275 2.50 -6.76 -11.53
C THR A 275 3.76 -7.26 -10.85
N ALA A 276 3.62 -8.22 -9.97
CA ALA A 276 4.70 -8.84 -9.22
C ALA A 276 4.91 -10.30 -9.62
N LEU A 277 6.17 -10.76 -9.59
CA LEU A 277 6.52 -12.17 -9.57
C LEU A 277 7.19 -12.47 -8.23
N ILE A 278 6.59 -13.38 -7.46
CA ILE A 278 7.10 -13.81 -6.16
C ILE A 278 7.31 -15.32 -6.11
N GLN A 279 8.11 -15.77 -5.15
CA GLN A 279 8.31 -17.19 -4.86
C GLN A 279 8.24 -17.41 -3.34
N PRO A 280 7.14 -17.99 -2.81
CA PRO A 280 7.07 -18.35 -1.40
C PRO A 280 7.86 -19.64 -1.13
N ILE A 281 8.66 -19.63 -0.07
CA ILE A 281 9.41 -20.78 0.43
C ILE A 281 8.99 -21.04 1.88
N LEU A 282 8.57 -22.26 2.15
CA LEU A 282 8.17 -22.67 3.51
C LEU A 282 9.35 -23.30 4.27
N HIS A 283 9.69 -22.70 5.39
CA HIS A 283 10.66 -23.22 6.35
C HIS A 283 9.91 -23.81 7.56
N ARG A 284 9.93 -25.12 7.69
CA ARG A 284 9.25 -25.80 8.78
C ARG A 284 9.88 -25.46 10.12
N ALA A 285 9.05 -25.42 11.18
CA ALA A 285 9.53 -25.18 12.53
C ALA A 285 10.62 -26.16 12.98
N SER A 286 10.53 -27.43 12.54
CA SER A 286 11.54 -28.47 12.80
C SER A 286 12.88 -28.21 12.12
N ASP A 287 12.88 -27.49 11.01
CA ASP A 287 14.03 -27.35 10.11
C ASP A 287 14.66 -25.96 10.15
N LYS A 288 14.06 -25.03 10.89
CA LYS A 288 14.60 -23.67 11.04
C LYS A 288 16.00 -23.67 11.59
N ARG A 289 16.90 -22.94 10.94
CA ARG A 289 18.32 -22.82 11.30
C ARG A 289 18.78 -21.37 11.17
N GLY A 290 19.92 -21.08 11.78
CA GLY A 290 20.56 -19.77 11.65
C GLY A 290 19.66 -18.63 12.09
N HIS A 291 19.57 -17.59 11.26
CA HIS A 291 18.87 -16.34 11.52
C HIS A 291 17.33 -16.46 11.61
N ILE A 292 16.74 -17.53 11.09
CA ILE A 292 15.29 -17.74 11.14
C ILE A 292 14.84 -18.65 12.29
N ARG A 293 15.78 -19.20 13.09
CA ARG A 293 15.45 -20.20 14.12
C ARG A 293 14.45 -19.68 15.16
N ASP A 294 14.71 -18.51 15.68
CA ASP A 294 13.92 -17.89 16.75
C ASP A 294 13.26 -16.58 16.28
N LEU A 295 12.84 -16.53 15.01
CA LEU A 295 12.28 -15.34 14.39
C LEU A 295 10.83 -15.13 14.81
N ASP A 296 10.57 -14.04 15.54
CA ASP A 296 9.24 -13.64 16.02
C ASP A 296 8.67 -12.40 15.29
N TYR A 297 9.50 -11.70 14.52
CA TYR A 297 9.17 -10.50 13.76
C TYR A 297 9.61 -10.64 12.31
N PRO A 298 9.07 -9.82 11.39
CA PRO A 298 9.56 -9.80 10.02
C PRO A 298 11.07 -9.54 9.96
N LEU A 299 11.75 -10.24 9.07
CA LEU A 299 13.15 -10.02 8.75
C LEU A 299 13.29 -9.90 7.24
N LEU A 300 13.96 -8.89 6.76
CA LEU A 300 14.23 -8.71 5.35
C LEU A 300 15.72 -8.94 5.08
N GLU A 301 16.00 -9.76 4.09
CA GLU A 301 17.33 -9.96 3.53
C GLU A 301 17.39 -9.32 2.13
N THR A 302 18.38 -8.47 1.93
CA THR A 302 18.75 -7.93 0.62
C THR A 302 20.14 -8.44 0.25
N GLN A 303 20.65 -8.03 -0.90
CA GLN A 303 22.01 -8.38 -1.29
C GLN A 303 23.06 -7.86 -0.30
N ASP A 304 22.81 -6.71 0.32
CA ASP A 304 23.80 -5.98 1.10
C ASP A 304 23.44 -5.79 2.57
N GLU A 305 22.18 -6.01 2.96
CA GLU A 305 21.68 -5.65 4.29
C GLU A 305 20.74 -6.72 4.88
N TRP A 306 20.76 -6.83 6.20
CA TRP A 306 19.70 -7.42 7.00
C TRP A 306 18.88 -6.28 7.60
N VAL A 307 17.57 -6.29 7.40
CA VAL A 307 16.67 -5.28 7.94
C VAL A 307 15.76 -5.89 9.00
N ILE A 308 15.87 -5.39 10.21
CA ILE A 308 15.06 -5.78 11.36
C ILE A 308 13.95 -4.74 11.53
N PHE A 309 12.72 -5.19 11.68
CA PHE A 309 11.57 -4.32 11.90
C PHE A 309 11.28 -4.19 13.40
N GLY A 310 11.24 -2.96 13.89
CA GLY A 310 10.79 -2.63 15.23
C GLY A 310 9.47 -1.87 15.19
N PHE A 311 8.54 -2.18 16.09
CA PHE A 311 7.23 -1.53 16.16
C PHE A 311 7.09 -0.82 17.51
N SER A 312 7.26 0.50 17.50
CA SER A 312 7.20 1.31 18.71
C SER A 312 5.77 1.46 19.28
N HIS A 313 4.76 1.28 18.44
CA HIS A 313 3.36 1.45 18.83
C HIS A 313 2.43 0.50 18.07
N PRO A 314 2.04 -0.64 18.66
CA PRO A 314 1.39 -1.75 17.92
C PRO A 314 0.03 -1.41 17.34
N ASN A 315 -0.71 -0.44 17.87
CA ASN A 315 -2.03 -0.06 17.35
C ASN A 315 -2.33 1.42 17.60
N TYR A 316 -1.57 2.27 16.97
CA TYR A 316 -1.70 3.72 17.15
C TYR A 316 -3.04 4.29 16.67
N LEU A 317 -3.66 3.70 15.67
CA LEU A 317 -4.96 4.18 15.17
C LEU A 317 -6.03 4.07 16.24
N LYS A 318 -6.06 2.94 16.96
CA LYS A 318 -7.01 2.73 18.05
C LYS A 318 -6.75 3.66 19.25
N GLU A 319 -5.49 3.91 19.54
CA GLU A 319 -5.11 4.63 20.76
C GLU A 319 -5.03 6.14 20.55
N LEU A 320 -4.62 6.58 19.36
CA LEU A 320 -4.31 7.98 19.08
C LEU A 320 -5.16 8.60 17.95
N GLY A 321 -5.84 7.77 17.15
CA GLY A 321 -6.60 8.18 16.00
C GLY A 321 -5.73 8.45 14.75
N ALA A 322 -6.36 8.50 13.58
CA ALA A 322 -5.67 8.62 12.29
C ALA A 322 -4.85 9.93 12.15
N SER A 323 -5.29 11.00 12.77
CA SER A 323 -4.58 12.29 12.76
C SER A 323 -3.30 12.32 13.57
N ALA A 324 -3.02 11.27 14.36
CA ALA A 324 -1.85 11.19 15.22
C ALA A 324 -0.60 10.62 14.54
N GLN A 325 -0.64 10.34 13.25
CA GLN A 325 0.51 9.79 12.51
C GLN A 325 1.75 10.68 12.67
N SER A 326 1.60 11.99 12.65
CA SER A 326 2.65 12.96 12.91
C SER A 326 3.31 12.78 14.30
N GLU A 327 2.52 12.48 15.34
CA GLU A 327 3.05 12.23 16.69
C GLU A 327 3.82 10.90 16.78
N ILE A 328 3.44 9.93 15.95
CA ILE A 328 4.13 8.64 15.88
C ILE A 328 5.50 8.77 15.24
N TYR A 329 5.61 9.54 14.15
CA TYR A 329 6.91 9.84 13.56
C TYR A 329 7.85 10.52 14.55
N LYS A 330 7.36 11.45 15.38
CA LYS A 330 8.14 12.08 16.43
C LYS A 330 8.65 11.08 17.46
N LYS A 331 7.79 10.17 17.92
CA LYS A 331 8.17 9.13 18.89
C LYS A 331 9.18 8.16 18.30
N SER A 332 8.93 7.66 17.09
CA SER A 332 9.84 6.72 16.41
C SER A 332 11.22 7.31 16.09
N SER A 333 11.35 8.63 16.09
CA SER A 333 12.61 9.32 15.86
C SER A 333 13.43 9.49 17.15
N ILE A 334 12.86 9.23 18.31
CA ILE A 334 13.46 9.43 19.61
C ILE A 334 13.92 8.09 20.22
N ASP A 335 13.25 7.00 19.91
CA ASP A 335 13.56 5.65 20.38
C ASP A 335 14.57 4.94 19.45
#